data_f484d9501f7664b1c79483d4b65721ed
#
_entry.id   f484d9501f7664b1c79483d4b65721ed
#
_cell.length_a   1.000
_cell.length_b   1.000
_cell.length_c   1.000
_cell.angle_alpha   90.00
_cell.angle_beta   90.00
_cell.angle_gamma   90.00
#
_symmetry.space_group_name_H-M   'P 1'
#
loop_
_entity.id
_entity.type
_entity.pdbx_description
1 polymer ?
#
loop_
_entity_poly.entity_id
_entity_poly.type
_entity_poly.pdbx_seq_one_letter_code
_entity_poly.pdbx_strand_id
1 'polypeptide(L)'
;DYVIPKETLFKIFYNEDTCRRVLDEVMTNGLKVDYGQKLGKTIIFAYNHKHAQLIVDVFKKTYPKYGEDYCQLIDNQVKGANELITKFETDENFRIAVSVDMLDTGVDVPSVLNLVFFKPVKSKIKFVQMIGRGTRLCEGLIDGKDKEYFLIFDYCGNFEYFDQNPEGSDGVVSKSLSQRLFDAKLNLLVELQK
;
A
#
# COMPACT_ATOMS: atom_id res chain seq x y z
N ASP A 1 -6.82 -26.84 -3.78
CA ASP A 1 -6.34 -25.48 -3.45
C ASP A 1 -4.86 -25.57 -3.05
N TYR A 2 -3.99 -25.07 -3.90
CA TYR A 2 -2.55 -25.08 -3.63
C TYR A 2 -2.23 -23.88 -2.73
N VAL A 3 -2.06 -24.11 -1.44
CA VAL A 3 -1.64 -23.08 -0.49
C VAL A 3 -0.14 -22.90 -0.59
N ILE A 4 0.29 -21.80 -1.19
CA ILE A 4 1.71 -21.44 -1.25
C ILE A 4 2.19 -21.17 0.19
N PRO A 5 3.21 -21.89 0.72
CA PRO A 5 3.75 -21.63 2.05
C PRO A 5 4.24 -20.18 2.16
N LYS A 6 4.02 -19.56 3.32
CA LYS A 6 4.44 -18.16 3.58
C LYS A 6 5.90 -17.90 3.22
N GLU A 7 6.78 -18.85 3.50
CA GLU A 7 8.22 -18.77 3.19
C GLU A 7 8.51 -18.73 1.69
N THR A 8 7.70 -19.40 0.88
CA THR A 8 7.82 -19.39 -0.58
C THR A 8 7.28 -18.07 -1.14
N LEU A 9 6.17 -17.56 -0.60
CA LEU A 9 5.66 -16.22 -0.90
C LEU A 9 6.72 -15.15 -0.62
N PHE A 10 7.40 -15.24 0.52
CA PHE A 10 8.49 -14.32 0.86
C PHE A 10 9.63 -14.36 -0.17
N LYS A 11 10.07 -15.53 -0.62
CA LYS A 11 11.12 -15.65 -1.64
C LYS A 11 10.72 -15.04 -2.98
N ILE A 12 9.44 -15.12 -3.35
CA ILE A 12 8.92 -14.53 -4.58
C ILE A 12 8.88 -13.00 -4.49
N PHE A 13 8.37 -12.44 -3.38
CA PHE A 13 8.24 -11.00 -3.20
C PHE A 13 9.57 -10.31 -2.85
N TYR A 14 10.50 -10.99 -2.16
CA TYR A 14 11.81 -10.46 -1.77
C TYR A 14 12.90 -10.75 -2.81
N ASN A 15 12.56 -10.76 -4.07
CA ASN A 15 13.51 -10.99 -5.16
C ASN A 15 13.77 -9.66 -5.88
N GLU A 16 15.05 -9.31 -6.11
CA GLU A 16 15.44 -8.11 -6.85
C GLU A 16 14.77 -8.02 -8.22
N ASP A 17 14.63 -9.16 -8.94
CA ASP A 17 14.00 -9.19 -10.25
C ASP A 17 12.51 -8.85 -10.20
N THR A 18 11.79 -9.32 -9.18
CA THR A 18 10.38 -8.98 -8.98
C THR A 18 10.23 -7.50 -8.63
N CYS A 19 11.06 -6.97 -7.72
CA CYS A 19 11.06 -5.54 -7.39
C CYS A 19 11.36 -4.69 -8.63
N ARG A 20 12.33 -5.10 -9.46
CA ARG A 20 12.67 -4.39 -10.69
C ARG A 20 11.51 -4.37 -11.68
N ARG A 21 10.84 -5.51 -11.92
CA ARG A 21 9.68 -5.58 -12.83
C ARG A 21 8.53 -4.69 -12.36
N VAL A 22 8.23 -4.70 -11.06
CA VAL A 22 7.21 -3.82 -10.48
C VAL A 22 7.58 -2.35 -10.68
N LEU A 23 8.83 -1.98 -10.42
CA LEU A 23 9.32 -0.62 -10.63
C LEU A 23 9.29 -0.24 -12.11
N ASP A 24 9.72 -1.12 -13.03
CA ASP A 24 9.67 -0.89 -14.48
C ASP A 24 8.23 -0.64 -14.95
N GLU A 25 7.27 -1.42 -14.47
CA GLU A 25 5.85 -1.25 -14.80
C GLU A 25 5.30 0.09 -14.26
N VAL A 26 5.59 0.42 -13.01
CA VAL A 26 5.15 1.70 -12.39
C VAL A 26 5.78 2.89 -13.10
N MET A 27 7.07 2.83 -13.42
CA MET A 27 7.78 3.91 -14.14
C MET A 27 7.27 4.09 -15.57
N THR A 28 6.82 3.01 -16.20
CA THR A 28 6.31 3.02 -17.58
C THR A 28 4.85 3.46 -17.63
N ASN A 29 3.99 2.82 -16.84
CA ASN A 29 2.54 2.90 -16.93
C ASN A 29 1.90 3.83 -15.89
N GLY A 30 2.66 4.26 -14.87
CA GLY A 30 2.17 5.21 -13.87
C GLY A 30 1.79 6.55 -14.46
N LEU A 31 0.81 7.22 -13.85
CA LEU A 31 0.44 8.59 -14.20
C LEU A 31 1.63 9.51 -14.03
N LYS A 32 1.80 10.38 -14.98
CA LYS A 32 2.92 11.31 -15.06
C LYS A 32 2.44 12.75 -15.01
N VAL A 33 3.32 13.62 -14.60
CA VAL A 33 3.19 15.08 -14.63
C VAL A 33 4.30 15.67 -15.49
N ASP A 34 4.31 16.99 -15.65
CA ASP A 34 5.35 17.69 -16.37
C ASP A 34 5.43 17.21 -17.84
N TYR A 35 4.26 17.18 -18.51
CA TYR A 35 4.10 16.72 -19.91
C TYR A 35 4.63 15.30 -20.12
N GLY A 36 4.42 14.43 -19.14
CA GLY A 36 4.83 13.02 -19.19
C GLY A 36 6.30 12.76 -18.87
N GLN A 37 7.06 13.78 -18.44
CA GLN A 37 8.49 13.65 -18.16
C GLN A 37 8.78 13.07 -16.77
N LYS A 38 7.94 13.40 -15.77
CA LYS A 38 8.12 12.95 -14.39
C LYS A 38 6.99 12.02 -13.94
N LEU A 39 7.32 10.96 -13.25
CA LEU A 39 6.33 10.13 -12.59
C LEU A 39 5.56 10.99 -11.58
N GLY A 40 4.24 10.88 -11.55
CA GLY A 40 3.43 11.46 -10.49
C GLY A 40 3.80 10.90 -9.12
N LYS A 41 3.50 11.63 -8.04
CA LYS A 41 3.78 11.11 -6.70
C LYS A 41 3.16 9.74 -6.52
N THR A 42 3.97 8.81 -6.04
CA THR A 42 3.66 7.37 -5.97
C THR A 42 3.92 6.87 -4.55
N ILE A 43 2.98 6.13 -3.99
CA ILE A 43 3.19 5.41 -2.73
C ILE A 43 3.26 3.92 -3.04
N ILE A 44 4.35 3.27 -2.61
CA ILE A 44 4.52 1.82 -2.66
C ILE A 44 4.36 1.26 -1.26
N PHE A 45 3.32 0.47 -1.05
CA PHE A 45 3.07 -0.22 0.22
C PHE A 45 3.83 -1.54 0.25
N ALA A 46 4.90 -1.57 1.03
CA ALA A 46 5.77 -2.72 1.18
C ALA A 46 5.36 -3.60 2.37
N TYR A 47 5.73 -4.87 2.32
CA TYR A 47 5.34 -5.85 3.33
C TYR A 47 6.00 -5.61 4.70
N ASN A 48 7.29 -5.27 4.72
CA ASN A 48 8.06 -4.94 5.92
C ASN A 48 9.27 -4.05 5.56
N HIS A 49 10.00 -3.62 6.58
CA HIS A 49 11.17 -2.75 6.44
C HIS A 49 12.21 -3.28 5.44
N LYS A 50 12.57 -4.57 5.54
CA LYS A 50 13.57 -5.18 4.64
C LYS A 50 13.11 -5.17 3.19
N HIS A 51 11.84 -5.43 2.94
CA HIS A 51 11.25 -5.36 1.60
C HIS A 51 11.25 -3.92 1.07
N ALA A 52 10.85 -2.96 1.91
CA ALA A 52 10.86 -1.56 1.54
C ALA A 52 12.28 -1.06 1.22
N GLN A 53 13.28 -1.44 2.00
CA GLN A 53 14.68 -1.14 1.73
C GLN A 53 15.16 -1.75 0.41
N LEU A 54 14.81 -3.04 0.16
CA LEU A 54 15.14 -3.71 -1.10
C LEU A 54 14.57 -2.98 -2.32
N ILE A 55 13.31 -2.53 -2.24
CA ILE A 55 12.68 -1.76 -3.33
C ILE A 55 13.46 -0.49 -3.62
N VAL A 56 13.84 0.27 -2.58
CA VAL A 56 14.61 1.51 -2.71
C VAL A 56 16.00 1.23 -3.32
N ASP A 57 16.69 0.19 -2.84
CA ASP A 57 18.02 -0.19 -3.33
C ASP A 57 17.97 -0.61 -4.80
N VAL A 58 16.97 -1.41 -5.18
CA VAL A 58 16.73 -1.81 -6.58
C VAL A 58 16.42 -0.60 -7.45
N PHE A 59 15.62 0.36 -6.95
CA PHE A 59 15.35 1.59 -7.68
C PHE A 59 16.63 2.38 -7.96
N LYS A 60 17.44 2.63 -6.94
CA LYS A 60 18.70 3.38 -7.07
C LYS A 60 19.67 2.72 -8.05
N LYS A 61 19.75 1.39 -8.01
CA LYS A 61 20.58 0.59 -8.91
C LYS A 61 20.08 0.62 -10.36
N THR A 62 18.76 0.55 -10.57
CA THR A 62 18.14 0.46 -11.90
C THR A 62 18.00 1.84 -12.56
N TYR A 63 17.74 2.87 -11.77
CA TYR A 63 17.44 4.23 -12.23
C TYR A 63 18.36 5.31 -11.66
N PRO A 64 19.68 5.16 -11.74
CA PRO A 64 20.64 6.11 -11.11
C PRO A 64 20.50 7.55 -11.62
N LYS A 65 19.94 7.74 -12.82
CA LYS A 65 19.71 9.06 -13.43
C LYS A 65 18.75 9.96 -12.65
N TYR A 66 17.87 9.40 -11.82
CA TYR A 66 16.90 10.18 -11.03
C TYR A 66 17.44 10.69 -9.70
N GLY A 67 18.62 10.22 -9.28
CA GLY A 67 19.23 10.59 -8.02
C GLY A 67 18.63 9.85 -6.81
N GLU A 68 19.25 10.08 -5.65
CA GLU A 68 18.92 9.33 -4.42
C GLU A 68 17.60 9.76 -3.78
N ASP A 69 17.22 11.01 -3.98
CA ASP A 69 16.04 11.61 -3.36
C ASP A 69 14.71 11.21 -4.05
N TYR A 70 14.78 10.69 -5.26
CA TYR A 70 13.59 10.38 -6.06
C TYR A 70 12.74 9.26 -5.47
N CYS A 71 13.38 8.25 -4.86
CA CYS A 71 12.73 7.11 -4.22
C CYS A 71 13.31 6.90 -2.83
N GLN A 72 12.50 7.08 -1.79
CA GLN A 72 12.95 6.99 -0.40
C GLN A 72 12.02 6.12 0.44
N LEU A 73 12.60 5.51 1.49
CA LEU A 73 11.89 4.73 2.48
C LEU A 73 11.30 5.64 3.56
N ILE A 74 10.00 5.52 3.81
CA ILE A 74 9.30 6.16 4.92
C ILE A 74 8.75 5.09 5.85
N ASP A 75 9.43 4.87 6.97
CA ASP A 75 9.07 3.86 7.96
C ASP A 75 9.40 4.38 9.37
N ASN A 76 8.73 3.85 10.38
CA ASN A 76 8.93 4.19 11.80
C ASN A 76 10.36 3.85 12.30
N GLN A 77 11.09 2.99 11.61
CA GLN A 77 12.48 2.66 11.89
C GLN A 77 13.48 3.67 11.29
N VAL A 78 13.01 4.56 10.42
CA VAL A 78 13.85 5.59 9.79
C VAL A 78 13.86 6.83 10.66
N LYS A 79 15.06 7.29 11.00
CA LYS A 79 15.23 8.54 11.77
C LYS A 79 14.73 9.73 10.93
N GLY A 80 13.85 10.55 11.51
CA GLY A 80 13.28 11.70 10.79
C GLY A 80 12.14 11.34 9.83
N ALA A 81 11.44 10.22 10.04
CA ALA A 81 10.35 9.77 9.18
C ALA A 81 9.26 10.83 8.95
N ASN A 82 8.91 11.61 9.97
CA ASN A 82 7.92 12.70 9.84
C ASN A 82 8.42 13.83 8.93
N GLU A 83 9.71 14.14 9.00
CA GLU A 83 10.33 15.12 8.10
C GLU A 83 10.34 14.63 6.65
N LEU A 84 10.54 13.31 6.44
CA LEU A 84 10.44 12.70 5.12
C LEU A 84 9.01 12.74 4.56
N ILE A 85 7.99 12.62 5.40
CA ILE A 85 6.59 12.79 4.98
C ILE A 85 6.36 14.22 4.47
N THR A 86 6.79 15.23 5.24
CA THR A 86 6.71 16.64 4.82
C THR A 86 7.52 16.89 3.54
N LYS A 87 8.71 16.29 3.45
CA LYS A 87 9.53 16.35 2.23
C LYS A 87 8.81 15.68 1.06
N PHE A 88 8.18 14.54 1.25
CA PHE A 88 7.39 13.88 0.19
C PHE A 88 6.22 14.74 -0.28
N GLU A 89 5.60 15.53 0.60
CA GLU A 89 4.54 16.46 0.23
C GLU A 89 5.07 17.63 -0.60
N THR A 90 6.17 18.25 -0.19
CA THR A 90 6.62 19.56 -0.68
C THR A 90 7.71 19.49 -1.77
N ASP A 91 8.57 18.48 -1.75
CA ASP A 91 9.69 18.35 -2.70
C ASP A 91 9.22 17.71 -4.00
N GLU A 92 9.37 18.43 -5.10
CA GLU A 92 9.01 17.94 -6.44
C GLU A 92 9.92 16.81 -6.95
N ASN A 93 11.11 16.66 -6.42
CA ASN A 93 12.04 15.61 -6.83
C ASN A 93 11.78 14.29 -6.10
N PHE A 94 11.16 14.34 -4.92
CA PHE A 94 10.76 13.13 -4.20
C PHE A 94 9.46 12.59 -4.79
N ARG A 95 9.54 11.56 -5.64
CA ARG A 95 8.41 11.03 -6.40
C ARG A 95 7.87 9.70 -5.88
N ILE A 96 8.72 8.85 -5.30
CA ILE A 96 8.31 7.52 -4.86
C ILE A 96 8.59 7.38 -3.36
N ALA A 97 7.53 7.29 -2.57
CA ALA A 97 7.60 6.95 -1.15
C ALA A 97 7.32 5.46 -0.97
N VAL A 98 8.30 4.71 -0.45
CA VAL A 98 8.13 3.30 -0.11
C VAL A 98 7.84 3.21 1.38
N SER A 99 6.69 2.67 1.76
CA SER A 99 6.26 2.63 3.17
C SER A 99 5.73 1.26 3.57
N VAL A 100 5.88 0.94 4.85
CA VAL A 100 5.31 -0.28 5.43
C VAL A 100 3.91 0.00 5.98
N ASP A 101 3.78 0.90 6.95
CA ASP A 101 2.52 1.24 7.64
C ASP A 101 2.34 2.75 7.86
N MET A 102 3.41 3.57 7.80
CA MET A 102 3.33 4.99 8.15
C MET A 102 2.46 5.82 7.20
N LEU A 103 2.39 5.45 5.94
CA LEU A 103 1.56 6.13 4.95
C LEU A 103 0.16 5.51 4.81
N ASP A 104 -0.15 4.45 5.56
CA ASP A 104 -1.48 3.84 5.59
C ASP A 104 -2.50 4.83 6.20
N THR A 105 -2.08 5.59 7.24
CA THR A 105 -2.92 6.53 7.97
C THR A 105 -2.24 7.89 8.17
N GLY A 106 -3.02 8.96 8.33
CA GLY A 106 -2.53 10.25 8.86
C GLY A 106 -1.72 11.14 7.92
N VAL A 107 -1.41 10.73 6.70
CA VAL A 107 -0.65 11.53 5.72
C VAL A 107 -1.60 12.10 4.69
N ASP A 108 -1.53 13.41 4.47
CA ASP A 108 -2.37 14.11 3.49
C ASP A 108 -1.50 14.69 2.37
N VAL A 109 -1.29 13.92 1.31
CA VAL A 109 -0.54 14.34 0.11
C VAL A 109 -1.49 14.31 -1.10
N PRO A 110 -2.20 15.41 -1.41
CA PRO A 110 -3.19 15.47 -2.49
C PRO A 110 -2.62 15.11 -3.87
N SER A 111 -1.35 15.39 -4.09
CA SER A 111 -0.65 15.16 -5.36
C SER A 111 -0.29 13.70 -5.64
N VAL A 112 -0.70 12.73 -4.80
CA VAL A 112 -0.48 11.30 -5.06
C VAL A 112 -1.33 10.85 -6.25
N LEU A 113 -0.69 10.31 -7.27
CA LEU A 113 -1.31 9.84 -8.52
C LEU A 113 -1.25 8.32 -8.69
N ASN A 114 -0.30 7.64 -8.02
CA ASN A 114 -0.14 6.20 -8.15
C ASN A 114 -0.05 5.54 -6.78
N LEU A 115 -0.80 4.48 -6.58
CA LEU A 115 -0.72 3.61 -5.40
C LEU A 115 -0.29 2.22 -5.85
N VAL A 116 0.69 1.65 -5.17
CA VAL A 116 1.24 0.33 -5.48
C VAL A 116 1.09 -0.57 -4.27
N PHE A 117 0.21 -1.56 -4.37
CA PHE A 117 0.01 -2.57 -3.34
C PHE A 117 0.98 -3.73 -3.58
N PHE A 118 2.12 -3.68 -2.90
CA PHE A 118 3.15 -4.71 -2.95
C PHE A 118 3.21 -5.48 -1.62
N LYS A 119 2.08 -5.52 -0.94
CA LYS A 119 1.80 -6.33 0.25
C LYS A 119 0.36 -6.85 0.24
N PRO A 120 0.08 -8.05 0.77
CA PRO A 120 -1.29 -8.48 1.00
C PRO A 120 -1.89 -7.69 2.16
N VAL A 121 -3.10 -7.18 1.97
CA VAL A 121 -3.89 -6.47 2.98
C VAL A 121 -5.12 -7.31 3.30
N LYS A 122 -5.34 -7.59 4.59
CA LYS A 122 -6.49 -8.39 5.03
C LYS A 122 -7.52 -7.57 5.79
N SER A 123 -7.12 -6.43 6.35
CA SER A 123 -8.01 -5.50 7.02
C SER A 123 -8.67 -4.58 5.99
N LYS A 124 -10.00 -4.62 5.93
CA LYS A 124 -10.80 -3.76 5.04
C LYS A 124 -10.61 -2.29 5.37
N ILE A 125 -10.57 -1.96 6.68
CA ILE A 125 -10.36 -0.59 7.13
C ILE A 125 -9.02 -0.06 6.61
N LYS A 126 -7.93 -0.83 6.78
CA LYS A 126 -6.61 -0.46 6.25
C LYS A 126 -6.64 -0.33 4.73
N PHE A 127 -7.26 -1.27 4.03
CA PHE A 127 -7.35 -1.24 2.57
C PHE A 127 -8.01 0.04 2.06
N VAL A 128 -9.17 0.39 2.64
CA VAL A 128 -9.89 1.63 2.29
C VAL A 128 -9.06 2.87 2.64
N GLN A 129 -8.38 2.89 3.80
CA GLN A 129 -7.51 4.00 4.19
C GLN A 129 -6.33 4.19 3.21
N MET A 130 -5.73 3.10 2.75
CA MET A 130 -4.64 3.12 1.76
C MET A 130 -5.12 3.64 0.41
N ILE A 131 -6.29 3.17 -0.09
CA ILE A 131 -6.93 3.70 -1.30
C ILE A 131 -7.23 5.20 -1.14
N GLY A 132 -7.68 5.60 0.04
CA GLY A 132 -7.97 6.99 0.39
C GLY A 132 -6.78 7.96 0.22
N ARG A 133 -5.54 7.45 0.15
CA ARG A 133 -4.36 8.29 -0.16
C ARG A 133 -4.38 8.82 -1.59
N GLY A 134 -5.03 8.11 -2.51
CA GLY A 134 -5.18 8.53 -3.90
C GLY A 134 -6.40 9.39 -4.19
N THR A 135 -7.41 9.42 -3.32
CA THR A 135 -8.72 10.05 -3.63
C THR A 135 -8.76 11.57 -3.43
N ARG A 136 -7.71 12.18 -2.86
CA ARG A 136 -7.66 13.62 -2.64
C ARG A 136 -7.66 14.38 -3.95
N LEU A 137 -8.43 15.44 -4.02
CA LEU A 137 -8.43 16.38 -5.16
C LEU A 137 -7.15 17.22 -5.12
N CYS A 138 -6.63 17.55 -6.30
CA CYS A 138 -5.47 18.42 -6.45
C CYS A 138 -5.63 19.24 -7.74
N GLU A 139 -5.86 20.54 -7.57
CA GLU A 139 -6.07 21.46 -8.67
C GLU A 139 -4.76 21.69 -9.44
N GLY A 140 -4.86 21.76 -10.76
CA GLY A 140 -3.75 22.10 -11.64
C GLY A 140 -2.58 21.10 -11.66
N LEU A 141 -2.73 19.91 -11.07
CA LEU A 141 -1.63 18.95 -10.84
C LEU A 141 -1.04 18.39 -12.13
N ILE A 142 -1.87 18.10 -13.14
CA ILE A 142 -1.45 17.46 -14.39
C ILE A 142 -1.44 18.52 -15.49
N ASP A 143 -0.31 19.20 -15.67
CA ASP A 143 -0.11 20.18 -16.73
C ASP A 143 -1.15 21.30 -16.76
N GLY A 144 -1.51 21.79 -15.56
CA GLY A 144 -2.52 22.82 -15.36
C GLY A 144 -3.96 22.29 -15.31
N LYS A 145 -4.17 20.99 -15.44
CA LYS A 145 -5.47 20.34 -15.26
C LYS A 145 -5.58 19.73 -13.86
N ASP A 146 -6.79 19.67 -13.37
CA ASP A 146 -7.08 19.06 -12.08
C ASP A 146 -6.87 17.55 -12.11
N LYS A 147 -6.57 16.97 -10.97
CA LYS A 147 -6.51 15.54 -10.79
C LYS A 147 -7.92 14.95 -10.86
N GLU A 148 -8.24 14.22 -11.91
CA GLU A 148 -9.53 13.55 -12.12
C GLU A 148 -9.55 12.13 -11.57
N TYR A 149 -8.41 11.42 -11.60
CA TYR A 149 -8.27 10.03 -11.16
C TYR A 149 -6.84 9.74 -10.70
N PHE A 150 -6.66 8.56 -10.17
CA PHE A 150 -5.37 7.99 -9.79
C PHE A 150 -5.31 6.53 -10.19
N LEU A 151 -4.12 5.96 -10.30
CA LEU A 151 -3.92 4.56 -10.64
C LEU A 151 -3.60 3.73 -9.40
N ILE A 152 -4.07 2.48 -9.43
CA ILE A 152 -3.72 1.46 -8.45
C ILE A 152 -3.07 0.28 -9.18
N PHE A 153 -1.89 -0.11 -8.71
CA PHE A 153 -1.18 -1.31 -9.11
C PHE A 153 -1.29 -2.31 -7.96
N ASP A 154 -2.03 -3.40 -8.15
CA ASP A 154 -2.21 -4.42 -7.12
C ASP A 154 -1.52 -5.72 -7.53
N TYR A 155 -0.35 -5.98 -6.93
CA TYR A 155 0.46 -7.18 -7.17
C TYR A 155 0.15 -8.33 -6.21
N CYS A 156 -0.77 -8.12 -5.27
CA CYS A 156 -1.09 -9.11 -4.24
C CYS A 156 -2.53 -9.62 -4.29
N GLY A 157 -3.32 -9.22 -5.31
CA GLY A 157 -4.70 -9.63 -5.46
C GLY A 157 -5.62 -9.13 -4.34
N ASN A 158 -5.35 -7.95 -3.79
CA ASN A 158 -6.13 -7.40 -2.69
C ASN A 158 -7.58 -7.12 -3.11
N PHE A 159 -7.79 -6.62 -4.34
CA PHE A 159 -9.14 -6.37 -4.86
C PHE A 159 -9.93 -7.67 -4.98
N GLU A 160 -9.34 -8.73 -5.53
CA GLU A 160 -9.97 -10.06 -5.62
C GLU A 160 -10.27 -10.63 -4.23
N TYR A 161 -9.34 -10.44 -3.28
CA TYR A 161 -9.55 -10.88 -1.90
C TYR A 161 -10.77 -10.19 -1.27
N PHE A 162 -10.93 -8.88 -1.42
CA PHE A 162 -12.04 -8.13 -0.84
C PHE A 162 -13.35 -8.28 -1.62
N ASP A 163 -13.30 -8.62 -2.90
CA ASP A 163 -14.48 -9.02 -3.67
C ASP A 163 -15.07 -10.32 -3.13
N GLN A 164 -14.21 -11.31 -2.82
CA GLN A 164 -14.62 -12.58 -2.23
C GLN A 164 -14.87 -12.51 -0.72
N ASN A 165 -14.26 -11.56 -0.01
CA ASN A 165 -14.35 -11.37 1.44
C ASN A 165 -14.68 -9.90 1.76
N PRO A 166 -15.93 -9.43 1.55
CA PRO A 166 -16.29 -8.03 1.68
C PRO A 166 -16.01 -7.41 3.06
N GLU A 167 -16.05 -8.22 4.12
CA GLU A 167 -15.75 -7.78 5.50
C GLU A 167 -14.25 -7.86 5.84
N GLY A 168 -13.45 -8.53 5.01
CA GLY A 168 -12.04 -8.77 5.31
C GLY A 168 -11.83 -9.55 6.61
N SER A 169 -10.68 -9.36 7.25
CA SER A 169 -10.43 -9.94 8.59
C SER A 169 -11.01 -9.11 9.73
N ASP A 170 -11.49 -7.91 9.44
CA ASP A 170 -12.07 -7.01 10.46
C ASP A 170 -13.47 -7.48 10.93
N GLY A 171 -14.17 -8.27 10.11
CA GLY A 171 -15.46 -8.89 10.43
C GLY A 171 -15.37 -10.01 11.47
N VAL A 172 -14.17 -10.48 11.79
CA VAL A 172 -13.92 -11.34 12.93
C VAL A 172 -13.67 -10.49 14.17
N VAL A 173 -14.66 -9.69 14.57
CA VAL A 173 -14.75 -9.27 15.97
C VAL A 173 -14.86 -10.56 16.77
N SER A 174 -13.77 -10.97 17.40
CA SER A 174 -13.82 -12.13 18.31
C SER A 174 -14.89 -11.80 19.33
N LYS A 175 -16.04 -12.49 19.21
CA LYS A 175 -17.14 -12.32 20.17
C LYS A 175 -16.54 -12.35 21.55
N SER A 176 -16.85 -11.36 22.39
CA SER A 176 -16.34 -11.32 23.75
C SER A 176 -16.61 -12.65 24.44
N LEU A 177 -15.80 -13.03 25.42
CA LEU A 177 -16.02 -14.27 26.21
C LEU A 177 -17.45 -14.32 26.72
N SER A 178 -18.02 -13.19 27.15
CA SER A 178 -19.41 -13.08 27.61
C SER A 178 -20.41 -13.40 26.49
N GLN A 179 -20.15 -12.96 25.27
CA GLN A 179 -21.01 -13.19 24.12
C GLN A 179 -20.93 -14.65 23.63
N ARG A 180 -19.73 -15.26 23.66
CA ARG A 180 -19.54 -16.69 23.39
C ARG A 180 -20.26 -17.56 24.42
N LEU A 181 -20.18 -17.18 25.70
CA LEU A 181 -20.87 -17.87 26.79
C LEU A 181 -22.38 -17.75 26.67
N PHE A 182 -22.89 -16.57 26.30
CA PHE A 182 -24.32 -16.34 26.05
C PHE A 182 -24.83 -17.20 24.89
N ASP A 183 -24.14 -17.18 23.74
CA ASP A 183 -24.49 -17.97 22.56
C ASP A 183 -24.46 -19.50 22.88
N ALA A 184 -23.44 -19.95 23.63
CA ALA A 184 -23.33 -21.34 24.04
C ALA A 184 -24.50 -21.77 24.98
N LYS A 185 -24.90 -20.92 25.95
CA LYS A 185 -26.05 -21.15 26.82
C LYS A 185 -27.35 -21.13 26.04
N LEU A 186 -27.52 -20.25 25.09
CA LEU A 186 -28.72 -20.20 24.25
C LEU A 186 -28.84 -21.46 23.39
N ASN A 187 -27.75 -21.91 22.76
CA ASN A 187 -27.74 -23.14 21.98
C ASN A 187 -28.05 -24.36 22.85
N LEU A 188 -27.51 -24.44 24.07
CA LEU A 188 -27.81 -25.52 25.00
C LEU A 188 -29.30 -25.54 25.40
N LEU A 189 -29.91 -24.37 25.64
CA LEU A 189 -31.33 -24.27 25.94
C LEU A 189 -32.20 -24.75 24.77
N VAL A 190 -31.84 -24.40 23.53
CA VAL A 190 -32.55 -24.85 22.33
C VAL A 190 -32.43 -26.37 22.15
N GLU A 191 -31.27 -26.96 22.44
CA GLU A 191 -31.09 -28.44 22.37
C GLU A 191 -31.85 -29.17 23.47
N LEU A 192 -31.99 -28.60 24.67
CA LEU A 192 -32.72 -29.18 25.78
C LEU A 192 -34.25 -29.09 25.63
N GLN A 193 -34.74 -28.26 24.69
CA GLN A 193 -36.19 -28.12 24.40
C GLN A 193 -36.66 -29.00 23.22
N LYS A 194 -35.76 -29.74 22.57
CA LYS A 194 -36.05 -30.74 21.54
C LYS A 194 -36.29 -32.11 22.20
#